data_32cbd6159fc8c965bc3d2eef3957bd0f
#
_entry.id   32cbd6159fc8c965bc3d2eef3957bd0f
#
_cell.length_a   1.000
_cell.length_b   1.000
_cell.length_c   1.000
_cell.angle_alpha   90.00
_cell.angle_beta   90.00
_cell.angle_gamma   90.00
#
_symmetry.space_group_name_H-M   'P 1'
#
loop_
_entity.id
_entity.type
_entity.pdbx_description
1 polymer ?
#
loop_
_entity_poly.entity_id
_entity_poly.type
_entity_poly.pdbx_seq_one_letter_code
_entity_poly.pdbx_strand_id
1 'polypeptide(L)'
;MKSMKIVALCAAFVAAAPLQAQNTGLEFGGSVLNHDMLWATDLAQLSQTHVFGTARVMGMGGAFTSLGADLSSMSLNPAGLGMDRPNEISHTPLVPMAKASTAGTASWKGNSKSQFAFANVGVALNVFESSRSSLTSLTLGIGMNRIADFNSRYSFSSESRYDPDRPDRQMPTIADIFSQQMNNFGVRPDREAEGGGPNGPVPVDAWNPNVWPAILAYDAYMLGNYGTVKDPIWAVERIGRNASVLHSMDVVNSGSINEFTISMGGNINNILYFGASIGIQSVHKKLGVTYQEEYGYFNTDGIGHDGSGNALAEQLDVMNLYQEMEMNGSGVNFKLGFTARPLTGLRVGVAFHTPTYYSLDYSYRADIFSDIRNNADNKVATVGNATPRANNSGGNSWDFTSPARLMFGASYTFGTFAIVSIDYERDWYNGIRVKNVPQYNYFSEEDYKAEFKHNFQGTNSIRAGVEVKPLPILALRVGGGYTDSMLKERDFYVNDAYTSMPTTYESYYFSAGAGVNLGRNTTLDLAYQYVTNKQTQYQLFFSRPENGGDMETWSGLYDTSLKRHYLAATLSFRF
;
A
#
# COMPACT_ATOMS: atom_id res chain seq x y z
N MET A 1 -1.25 -34.43 -26.51
CA MET A 1 -2.63 -34.65 -26.05
C MET A 1 -2.76 -34.49 -24.53
N LYS A 2 -2.15 -33.47 -23.93
CA LYS A 2 -2.31 -33.13 -22.48
C LYS A 2 -2.67 -31.65 -22.24
N SER A 3 -2.81 -30.84 -23.30
CA SER A 3 -3.10 -29.39 -23.20
C SER A 3 -4.56 -29.02 -23.46
N MET A 4 -5.44 -29.99 -23.64
CA MET A 4 -6.86 -29.74 -23.94
C MET A 4 -7.82 -29.96 -22.76
N LYS A 5 -7.30 -30.35 -21.58
CA LYS A 5 -8.15 -30.59 -20.41
C LYS A 5 -8.23 -29.42 -19.41
N ILE A 6 -7.31 -28.46 -19.50
CA ILE A 6 -7.29 -27.29 -18.61
C ILE A 6 -8.20 -26.17 -19.13
N VAL A 7 -8.37 -26.04 -20.43
CA VAL A 7 -9.30 -25.06 -21.03
C VAL A 7 -10.77 -25.43 -20.83
N ALA A 8 -11.06 -26.72 -20.59
CA ALA A 8 -12.44 -27.19 -20.38
C ALA A 8 -12.94 -26.97 -18.91
N LEU A 9 -12.04 -26.73 -17.96
CA LEU A 9 -12.47 -26.50 -16.57
C LEU A 9 -12.80 -25.02 -16.30
N CYS A 10 -12.13 -24.10 -16.97
CA CYS A 10 -12.48 -22.67 -16.88
C CYS A 10 -13.75 -22.32 -17.68
N ALA A 11 -14.09 -23.09 -18.71
CA ALA A 11 -15.33 -22.92 -19.47
C ALA A 11 -16.57 -23.54 -18.80
N ALA A 12 -16.40 -24.43 -17.81
CA ALA A 12 -17.51 -25.06 -17.12
C ALA A 12 -18.07 -24.21 -15.95
N PHE A 13 -17.33 -23.21 -15.48
CA PHE A 13 -17.81 -22.27 -14.45
C PHE A 13 -18.66 -21.12 -15.01
N VAL A 14 -18.63 -20.88 -16.31
CA VAL A 14 -19.44 -19.83 -16.99
C VAL A 14 -20.81 -20.36 -17.46
N ALA A 15 -21.06 -21.68 -17.41
CA ALA A 15 -22.24 -22.30 -18.01
C ALA A 15 -23.33 -22.79 -17.04
N ALA A 16 -23.27 -22.43 -15.77
CA ALA A 16 -24.28 -22.83 -14.78
C ALA A 16 -24.90 -21.62 -14.07
N ALA A 17 -25.39 -20.65 -14.82
CA ALA A 17 -26.33 -19.67 -14.30
C ALA A 17 -27.64 -19.79 -15.08
N PRO A 18 -28.68 -20.35 -14.50
CA PRO A 18 -30.00 -19.91 -14.86
C PRO A 18 -30.66 -19.19 -13.68
N LEU A 19 -31.31 -18.13 -14.02
CA LEU A 19 -32.38 -17.44 -13.30
C LEU A 19 -31.99 -16.22 -12.47
N GLN A 20 -32.07 -15.07 -13.12
CA GLN A 20 -32.81 -13.87 -12.73
C GLN A 20 -32.89 -13.49 -11.21
N ALA A 21 -31.81 -13.56 -10.48
CA ALA A 21 -31.43 -12.38 -9.72
C ALA A 21 -31.02 -11.37 -10.79
N GLN A 22 -31.61 -10.20 -10.86
CA GLN A 22 -31.22 -9.18 -11.80
C GLN A 22 -29.73 -9.01 -11.69
N ASN A 23 -29.03 -9.51 -12.70
CA ASN A 23 -27.60 -9.39 -12.81
C ASN A 23 -27.35 -7.89 -13.03
N THR A 24 -27.14 -7.15 -11.95
CA THR A 24 -26.89 -5.71 -12.03
C THR A 24 -25.61 -5.42 -12.75
N GLY A 25 -24.83 -6.46 -13.09
CA GLY A 25 -23.52 -6.32 -13.73
C GLY A 25 -22.54 -5.52 -12.87
N LEU A 26 -22.82 -5.38 -11.56
CA LEU A 26 -21.96 -4.65 -10.64
C LEU A 26 -20.75 -5.50 -10.29
N GLU A 27 -19.59 -4.99 -10.61
CA GLU A 27 -18.33 -5.56 -10.22
C GLU A 27 -17.69 -4.69 -9.14
N PHE A 28 -16.90 -5.31 -8.27
CA PHE A 28 -16.23 -4.62 -7.18
C PHE A 28 -15.28 -3.54 -7.65
N GLY A 29 -15.47 -2.34 -7.18
CA GLY A 29 -14.50 -1.27 -7.28
C GLY A 29 -13.45 -1.35 -6.18
N GLY A 30 -12.49 -2.27 -6.30
CA GLY A 30 -11.20 -2.13 -5.68
C GLY A 30 -10.88 -2.72 -4.32
N SER A 31 -9.58 -2.86 -4.09
CA SER A 31 -8.95 -3.29 -2.84
C SER A 31 -9.36 -2.47 -1.61
N VAL A 32 -9.95 -1.30 -1.79
CA VAL A 32 -10.36 -0.40 -0.69
C VAL A 32 -11.57 -0.95 0.09
N LEU A 33 -12.41 -1.77 -0.53
CA LEU A 33 -13.57 -2.41 0.11
C LEU A 33 -13.39 -3.91 0.32
N ASN A 34 -12.30 -4.48 -0.14
CA ASN A 34 -12.07 -5.91 -0.15
C ASN A 34 -10.70 -6.25 0.44
N HIS A 35 -10.56 -6.01 1.74
CA HIS A 35 -9.31 -6.21 2.49
C HIS A 35 -9.20 -7.58 3.13
N ASP A 36 -10.16 -8.45 2.89
CA ASP A 36 -10.10 -9.86 3.29
C ASP A 36 -9.07 -10.65 2.47
N MET A 37 -8.61 -10.09 1.35
CA MET A 37 -7.58 -10.65 0.48
C MET A 37 -6.37 -9.72 0.36
N LEU A 38 -5.20 -10.32 0.10
CA LEU A 38 -3.99 -9.58 -0.20
C LEU A 38 -3.85 -9.42 -1.72
N TRP A 39 -3.82 -8.17 -2.18
CA TRP A 39 -3.73 -7.84 -3.61
C TRP A 39 -2.27 -7.72 -4.07
N ALA A 40 -2.01 -7.96 -5.34
CA ALA A 40 -0.69 -7.73 -5.93
C ALA A 40 -0.23 -6.27 -5.78
N THR A 41 -1.16 -5.32 -5.83
CA THR A 41 -0.89 -3.89 -5.58
C THR A 41 -0.43 -3.62 -4.15
N ASP A 42 -0.96 -4.34 -3.13
CA ASP A 42 -0.52 -4.19 -1.73
C ASP A 42 0.92 -4.64 -1.56
N LEU A 43 1.29 -5.77 -2.17
CA LEU A 43 2.66 -6.29 -2.18
C LEU A 43 3.62 -5.40 -2.95
N ALA A 44 3.17 -4.85 -4.07
CA ALA A 44 3.96 -3.89 -4.83
C ALA A 44 4.19 -2.58 -4.06
N GLN A 45 3.16 -2.07 -3.37
CA GLN A 45 3.30 -0.92 -2.46
C GLN A 45 4.24 -1.21 -1.30
N LEU A 46 4.19 -2.42 -0.72
CA LEU A 46 5.10 -2.86 0.33
C LEU A 46 6.56 -2.87 -0.16
N SER A 47 6.78 -3.07 -1.46
CA SER A 47 8.10 -3.08 -2.08
C SER A 47 8.66 -1.69 -2.39
N GLN A 48 7.84 -0.64 -2.29
CA GLN A 48 8.31 0.73 -2.54
C GLN A 48 9.25 1.19 -1.43
N THR A 49 10.31 1.88 -1.82
CA THR A 49 11.22 2.50 -0.88
C THR A 49 11.15 4.00 -0.96
N HIS A 50 11.31 4.62 0.18
CA HIS A 50 11.41 6.05 0.32
C HIS A 50 12.87 6.46 0.53
N VAL A 51 13.19 7.70 0.20
CA VAL A 51 14.53 8.26 0.44
C VAL A 51 14.63 8.66 1.91
N PHE A 52 15.09 7.73 2.73
CA PHE A 52 15.42 7.95 4.13
C PHE A 52 16.90 7.72 4.38
N GLY A 53 17.38 8.17 5.52
CA GLY A 53 18.76 8.06 5.96
C GLY A 53 19.14 9.21 6.89
N THR A 54 20.38 9.63 6.87
CA THR A 54 20.82 10.84 7.56
C THR A 54 20.17 12.08 6.92
N ALA A 55 20.06 13.18 7.68
CA ALA A 55 19.56 14.45 7.17
C ALA A 55 20.41 14.98 6.01
N ARG A 56 21.71 14.63 5.97
CA ARG A 56 22.58 14.95 4.85
C ARG A 56 22.11 14.29 3.56
N VAL A 57 21.86 12.98 3.59
CA VAL A 57 21.37 12.20 2.45
C VAL A 57 19.97 12.66 2.03
N MET A 58 19.07 12.85 2.98
CA MET A 58 17.71 13.35 2.71
C MET A 58 17.74 14.73 2.07
N GLY A 59 18.57 15.66 2.59
CA GLY A 59 18.73 17.02 2.06
C GLY A 59 19.28 17.08 0.63
N MET A 60 20.05 16.07 0.22
CA MET A 60 20.57 15.91 -1.15
C MET A 60 19.68 15.03 -2.04
N GLY A 61 18.39 14.82 -1.66
CA GLY A 61 17.47 14.02 -2.45
C GLY A 61 17.85 12.55 -2.60
N GLY A 62 18.71 12.00 -1.73
CA GLY A 62 19.15 10.61 -1.81
C GLY A 62 20.08 10.28 -2.96
N ALA A 63 20.60 11.28 -3.68
CA ALA A 63 21.60 11.10 -4.75
C ALA A 63 22.98 10.79 -4.15
N PHE A 64 23.15 9.58 -3.64
CA PHE A 64 24.28 9.19 -2.78
C PHE A 64 25.00 7.91 -3.21
N THR A 65 24.60 7.29 -4.32
CA THR A 65 25.18 6.03 -4.81
C THR A 65 26.70 6.12 -5.04
N SER A 66 27.20 7.29 -5.45
CA SER A 66 28.64 7.51 -5.70
C SER A 66 29.36 8.29 -4.59
N LEU A 67 28.63 8.88 -3.62
CA LEU A 67 29.22 9.78 -2.63
C LEU A 67 29.87 9.01 -1.48
N GLY A 68 29.13 8.44 -0.58
CA GLY A 68 29.69 7.77 0.61
C GLY A 68 30.10 8.73 1.74
N ALA A 69 30.86 8.21 2.70
CA ALA A 69 31.22 8.86 3.95
C ALA A 69 30.00 9.36 4.73
N ASP A 70 29.03 8.45 4.90
CA ASP A 70 27.76 8.66 5.59
C ASP A 70 27.18 7.29 5.99
N LEU A 71 26.61 7.16 7.18
CA LEU A 71 26.09 5.90 7.68
C LEU A 71 24.90 5.35 6.86
N SER A 72 24.19 6.21 6.12
CA SER A 72 23.14 5.74 5.17
C SER A 72 23.71 4.90 4.03
N SER A 73 25.03 4.97 3.78
CA SER A 73 25.69 4.14 2.77
C SER A 73 25.52 2.65 3.02
N MET A 74 25.36 2.22 4.27
CA MET A 74 25.09 0.82 4.61
C MET A 74 23.84 0.27 3.89
N SER A 75 22.83 1.11 3.73
CA SER A 75 21.58 0.74 3.05
C SER A 75 21.52 1.12 1.58
N LEU A 76 22.30 2.13 1.13
CA LEU A 76 22.30 2.61 -0.26
C LEU A 76 23.39 1.95 -1.10
N ASN A 77 24.65 2.28 -0.82
CA ASN A 77 25.82 1.70 -1.47
C ASN A 77 26.89 1.42 -0.43
N PRO A 78 27.09 0.16 0.01
CA PRO A 78 28.01 -0.16 1.10
C PRO A 78 29.47 0.18 0.81
N ALA A 79 29.85 0.39 -0.45
CA ALA A 79 31.19 0.90 -0.81
C ALA A 79 31.48 2.28 -0.18
N GLY A 80 30.41 3.05 0.13
CA GLY A 80 30.53 4.35 0.78
C GLY A 80 31.14 4.31 2.17
N LEU A 81 31.03 3.18 2.89
CA LEU A 81 31.72 2.98 4.17
C LEU A 81 33.25 2.96 4.02
N GLY A 82 33.77 2.45 2.90
CA GLY A 82 35.21 2.47 2.61
C GLY A 82 35.78 3.88 2.47
N MET A 83 34.96 4.90 2.35
CA MET A 83 35.36 6.30 2.33
C MET A 83 35.39 6.93 3.73
N ASP A 84 34.80 6.27 4.71
CA ASP A 84 34.73 6.71 6.10
C ASP A 84 36.01 6.27 6.82
N ARG A 85 36.87 7.22 7.20
CA ARG A 85 38.11 6.93 7.91
C ARG A 85 37.97 7.04 9.43
N PRO A 86 37.31 8.11 9.98
CA PRO A 86 37.09 8.17 11.41
C PRO A 86 35.98 7.21 11.81
N ASN A 87 36.03 6.73 13.05
CA ASN A 87 34.87 6.09 13.64
C ASN A 87 33.73 7.11 13.75
N GLU A 88 32.52 6.69 13.50
CA GLU A 88 31.35 7.56 13.53
C GLU A 88 30.17 6.87 14.21
N ILE A 89 29.45 7.63 15.03
CA ILE A 89 28.11 7.28 15.52
C ILE A 89 27.16 8.40 15.14
N SER A 90 25.99 8.05 14.64
CA SER A 90 24.94 9.02 14.35
C SER A 90 23.55 8.49 14.65
N HIS A 91 22.61 9.43 14.88
CA HIS A 91 21.19 9.15 14.99
C HIS A 91 20.40 10.27 14.33
N THR A 92 19.30 9.87 13.69
CA THR A 92 18.44 10.76 12.90
C THR A 92 16.97 10.61 13.31
N PRO A 93 16.50 11.38 14.33
CA PRO A 93 15.08 11.56 14.55
C PRO A 93 14.38 12.12 13.31
N LEU A 94 13.15 11.65 13.08
CA LEU A 94 12.32 11.94 11.93
C LEU A 94 10.90 12.27 12.39
N VAL A 95 10.32 13.32 11.83
CA VAL A 95 8.90 13.64 11.98
C VAL A 95 8.22 13.54 10.62
N PRO A 96 7.61 12.40 10.30
CA PRO A 96 6.77 12.26 9.12
C PRO A 96 5.41 12.94 9.35
N MET A 97 4.96 13.68 8.36
CA MET A 97 3.65 14.33 8.32
C MET A 97 3.01 14.03 6.96
N ALA A 98 1.87 13.37 6.95
CA ALA A 98 1.14 13.07 5.72
C ALA A 98 -0.14 13.89 5.67
N LYS A 99 -0.42 14.48 4.51
CA LYS A 99 -1.67 15.16 4.21
C LYS A 99 -2.20 14.63 2.89
N ALA A 100 -3.39 14.06 2.94
CA ALA A 100 -4.08 13.65 1.73
C ALA A 100 -5.17 14.64 1.37
N SER A 101 -5.45 14.79 0.09
CA SER A 101 -6.58 15.55 -0.45
C SER A 101 -7.24 14.73 -1.55
N THR A 102 -8.56 14.71 -1.53
CA THR A 102 -9.37 14.06 -2.55
C THR A 102 -10.19 15.13 -3.27
N ALA A 103 -10.18 15.15 -4.57
CA ALA A 103 -11.06 15.97 -5.40
C ALA A 103 -12.16 15.07 -5.95
N GLY A 104 -13.41 15.52 -5.87
CA GLY A 104 -14.60 14.79 -6.32
C GLY A 104 -15.87 15.55 -5.97
N THR A 105 -17.00 14.96 -6.20
CA THR A 105 -18.33 15.59 -6.13
C THR A 105 -18.84 15.91 -4.73
N ALA A 106 -18.13 15.57 -3.66
CA ALA A 106 -18.57 15.80 -2.29
C ALA A 106 -17.57 16.61 -1.46
N SER A 107 -18.08 17.28 -0.43
CA SER A 107 -17.29 18.13 0.46
C SER A 107 -16.29 17.32 1.26
N TRP A 108 -15.03 17.78 1.31
CA TRP A 108 -13.94 17.05 1.91
C TRP A 108 -13.26 17.78 3.08
N LYS A 109 -12.82 17.03 4.08
CA LYS A 109 -11.96 17.54 5.15
C LYS A 109 -10.58 16.90 5.00
N GLY A 110 -9.55 17.73 4.74
CA GLY A 110 -8.15 17.28 4.72
C GLY A 110 -7.74 16.73 6.08
N ASN A 111 -7.25 15.50 6.12
CA ASN A 111 -6.72 14.87 7.32
C ASN A 111 -5.20 14.88 7.29
N SER A 112 -4.58 15.22 8.41
CA SER A 112 -3.14 15.13 8.60
C SER A 112 -2.81 14.12 9.68
N LYS A 113 -1.75 13.34 9.48
CA LYS A 113 -1.21 12.42 10.48
C LYS A 113 0.27 12.73 10.66
N SER A 114 0.70 12.95 11.90
CA SER A 114 2.11 13.12 12.25
C SER A 114 2.51 12.08 13.28
N GLN A 115 3.76 11.66 13.21
CA GLN A 115 4.31 10.66 14.14
C GLN A 115 5.80 10.95 14.36
N PHE A 116 6.33 10.54 15.49
CA PHE A 116 7.77 10.53 15.74
C PHE A 116 8.37 9.19 15.31
N ALA A 117 9.54 9.23 14.68
CA ALA A 117 10.26 8.05 14.21
C ALA A 117 11.77 8.30 14.19
N PHE A 118 12.54 7.28 13.82
CA PHE A 118 13.93 7.41 13.44
C PHE A 118 14.10 7.05 11.97
N ALA A 119 14.83 7.88 11.24
CA ALA A 119 15.21 7.60 9.85
C ALA A 119 16.47 6.75 9.78
N ASN A 120 17.45 7.02 10.67
CA ASN A 120 18.72 6.32 10.73
C ASN A 120 19.28 6.34 12.16
N VAL A 121 19.89 5.23 12.55
CA VAL A 121 20.75 5.13 13.74
C VAL A 121 21.87 4.15 13.42
N GLY A 122 23.13 4.50 13.72
CA GLY A 122 24.19 3.56 13.41
C GLY A 122 25.57 3.97 13.94
N VAL A 123 26.48 3.03 13.79
CA VAL A 123 27.90 3.18 14.09
C VAL A 123 28.76 2.59 12.98
N ALA A 124 29.83 3.27 12.63
CA ALA A 124 30.87 2.78 11.75
C ALA A 124 32.21 2.80 12.46
N LEU A 125 32.95 1.71 12.37
CA LEU A 125 34.25 1.53 13.01
C LEU A 125 35.29 1.17 11.95
N ASN A 126 36.35 1.97 11.86
CA ASN A 126 37.52 1.65 11.05
C ASN A 126 38.37 0.59 11.78
N VAL A 127 38.34 -0.63 11.26
CA VAL A 127 39.00 -1.79 11.89
C VAL A 127 40.37 -2.08 11.31
N PHE A 128 40.70 -1.46 10.18
CA PHE A 128 42.03 -1.58 9.54
C PHE A 128 42.37 -0.31 8.78
N GLU A 129 43.58 0.19 8.99
CA GLU A 129 44.18 1.28 8.22
C GLU A 129 45.64 1.00 7.96
N SER A 130 46.07 1.21 6.71
CA SER A 130 47.45 1.00 6.29
C SER A 130 47.84 1.97 5.18
N SER A 131 48.98 2.59 5.33
CA SER A 131 49.62 3.40 4.28
C SER A 131 50.57 2.61 3.36
N ARG A 132 50.83 1.34 3.71
CA ARG A 132 51.80 0.49 3.00
C ARG A 132 51.14 -0.60 2.16
N SER A 133 49.86 -0.86 2.35
CA SER A 133 49.07 -1.85 1.62
C SER A 133 48.21 -1.20 0.56
N SER A 134 47.94 -1.91 -0.53
CA SER A 134 46.91 -1.49 -1.51
C SER A 134 45.53 -1.39 -0.88
N LEU A 135 45.21 -2.26 0.07
CA LEU A 135 44.05 -2.09 0.94
C LEU A 135 44.39 -1.02 1.97
N THR A 136 43.82 0.18 1.78
CA THR A 136 44.14 1.36 2.58
C THR A 136 43.35 1.40 3.88
N SER A 137 42.09 1.01 3.83
CA SER A 137 41.20 0.92 5.02
C SER A 137 40.11 -0.10 4.86
N LEU A 138 39.62 -0.59 6.01
CA LEU A 138 38.43 -1.45 6.12
C LEU A 138 37.57 -0.93 7.26
N THR A 139 36.30 -0.65 6.98
CA THR A 139 35.34 -0.12 7.92
C THR A 139 34.16 -1.11 8.06
N LEU A 140 33.80 -1.42 9.30
CA LEU A 140 32.60 -2.18 9.63
C LEU A 140 31.51 -1.22 10.11
N GLY A 141 30.28 -1.47 9.70
CA GLY A 141 29.13 -0.68 10.08
C GLY A 141 27.97 -1.54 10.58
N ILE A 142 27.28 -1.06 11.60
CA ILE A 142 26.03 -1.64 12.09
C ILE A 142 25.04 -0.49 12.28
N GLY A 143 23.82 -0.66 11.79
CA GLY A 143 22.82 0.40 11.91
C GLY A 143 21.42 -0.05 11.56
N MET A 144 20.50 0.85 11.79
CA MET A 144 19.10 0.74 11.41
C MET A 144 18.74 1.90 10.49
N ASN A 145 18.11 1.60 9.37
CA ASN A 145 17.53 2.59 8.46
C ASN A 145 16.05 2.33 8.27
N ARG A 146 15.25 3.38 8.25
CA ARG A 146 13.87 3.30 7.77
C ARG A 146 13.88 3.18 6.24
N ILE A 147 13.11 2.24 5.71
CA ILE A 147 13.02 1.98 4.26
C ILE A 147 11.72 2.53 3.69
N ALA A 148 10.61 2.37 4.44
CA ALA A 148 9.32 2.87 4.04
C ALA A 148 8.52 3.42 5.23
N ASP A 149 7.60 4.34 4.94
CA ASP A 149 6.63 4.90 5.88
C ASP A 149 5.24 4.84 5.23
N PHE A 150 4.31 4.13 5.87
CA PHE A 150 2.95 3.94 5.38
C PHE A 150 1.95 4.92 6.00
N ASN A 151 2.38 5.76 6.96
CA ASN A 151 1.47 6.65 7.67
C ASN A 151 0.75 7.61 6.72
N SER A 152 -0.57 7.46 6.64
CA SER A 152 -1.45 8.36 5.89
C SER A 152 -2.88 8.22 6.39
N ARG A 153 -3.68 9.25 6.18
CA ARG A 153 -5.13 9.20 6.38
C ARG A 153 -5.80 9.99 5.28
N TYR A 154 -6.79 9.39 4.66
CA TYR A 154 -7.65 10.06 3.69
C TYR A 154 -9.08 9.60 3.86
N SER A 155 -10.02 10.47 3.53
CA SER A 155 -11.45 10.15 3.54
C SER A 155 -12.11 10.79 2.33
N PHE A 156 -13.22 10.23 1.93
CA PHE A 156 -14.06 10.79 0.88
C PHE A 156 -15.51 10.41 1.11
N SER A 157 -16.42 11.20 0.53
CA SER A 157 -17.83 10.89 0.49
C SER A 157 -18.41 11.24 -0.88
N SER A 158 -19.41 10.49 -1.29
CA SER A 158 -20.12 10.68 -2.54
C SER A 158 -21.57 10.30 -2.38
N GLU A 159 -22.42 10.97 -3.11
CA GLU A 159 -23.84 10.70 -3.11
C GLU A 159 -24.24 10.08 -4.46
N SER A 160 -24.87 8.91 -4.42
CA SER A 160 -25.54 8.28 -5.55
C SER A 160 -27.03 8.58 -5.42
N ARG A 161 -27.56 9.46 -6.28
CA ARG A 161 -28.94 9.91 -6.18
C ARG A 161 -29.88 9.03 -6.98
N TYR A 162 -31.01 8.69 -6.36
CA TYR A 162 -32.14 8.09 -7.08
C TYR A 162 -32.61 9.00 -8.21
N ASP A 163 -32.81 8.43 -9.39
CA ASP A 163 -33.33 9.12 -10.56
C ASP A 163 -34.79 8.68 -10.82
N PRO A 164 -35.77 9.53 -10.56
CA PRO A 164 -37.17 9.20 -10.75
C PRO A 164 -37.56 9.00 -12.23
N ASP A 165 -36.75 9.53 -13.17
CA ASP A 165 -36.96 9.33 -14.60
C ASP A 165 -36.40 7.98 -15.09
N ARG A 166 -35.60 7.30 -14.25
CA ARG A 166 -35.04 5.97 -14.50
C ARG A 166 -35.22 5.06 -13.27
N PRO A 167 -36.44 4.75 -12.90
CA PRO A 167 -36.74 4.01 -11.66
C PRO A 167 -36.28 2.55 -11.68
N ASP A 168 -35.96 2.03 -12.86
CA ASP A 168 -35.33 0.73 -13.08
C ASP A 168 -33.85 0.71 -12.71
N ARG A 169 -33.21 1.88 -12.62
CA ARG A 169 -31.81 2.03 -12.25
C ARG A 169 -31.66 2.14 -10.73
N GLN A 170 -31.52 0.99 -10.08
CA GLN A 170 -31.21 0.94 -8.64
C GLN A 170 -29.81 1.51 -8.38
N MET A 171 -29.67 2.33 -7.33
CA MET A 171 -28.35 2.80 -6.88
C MET A 171 -27.58 1.64 -6.26
N PRO A 172 -26.30 1.47 -6.66
CA PRO A 172 -25.48 0.39 -6.13
C PRO A 172 -25.13 0.65 -4.66
N THR A 173 -25.16 -0.40 -3.89
CA THR A 173 -24.82 -0.44 -2.47
C THR A 173 -23.79 -1.53 -2.22
N ILE A 174 -23.12 -1.48 -1.08
CA ILE A 174 -22.21 -2.57 -0.70
C ILE A 174 -22.96 -3.89 -0.50
N ALA A 175 -24.25 -3.83 -0.15
CA ALA A 175 -25.08 -5.01 0.00
C ALA A 175 -25.28 -5.75 -1.33
N ASP A 176 -25.36 -5.03 -2.47
CA ASP A 176 -25.40 -5.65 -3.81
C ASP A 176 -24.14 -6.47 -4.07
N ILE A 177 -23.01 -5.92 -3.70
CA ILE A 177 -21.70 -6.55 -3.85
C ILE A 177 -21.61 -7.82 -2.98
N PHE A 178 -22.02 -7.73 -1.73
CA PHE A 178 -22.02 -8.87 -0.81
C PHE A 178 -22.99 -9.96 -1.25
N SER A 179 -24.17 -9.59 -1.78
CA SER A 179 -25.12 -10.56 -2.32
C SER A 179 -24.52 -11.31 -3.52
N GLN A 180 -23.82 -10.62 -4.41
CA GLN A 180 -23.10 -11.24 -5.53
C GLN A 180 -21.99 -12.18 -5.05
N GLN A 181 -21.21 -11.80 -4.03
CA GLN A 181 -20.21 -12.69 -3.45
C GLN A 181 -20.83 -13.97 -2.91
N MET A 182 -21.88 -13.86 -2.11
CA MET A 182 -22.58 -15.01 -1.55
C MET A 182 -23.09 -15.95 -2.65
N ASN A 183 -23.63 -15.40 -3.74
CA ASN A 183 -24.11 -16.17 -4.89
C ASN A 183 -22.96 -16.80 -5.68
N ASN A 184 -21.90 -16.04 -6.00
CA ASN A 184 -20.77 -16.50 -6.79
C ASN A 184 -19.98 -17.62 -6.10
N PHE A 185 -19.87 -17.56 -4.76
CA PHE A 185 -19.21 -18.61 -3.97
C PHE A 185 -20.16 -19.75 -3.59
N GLY A 186 -21.46 -19.67 -3.98
CA GLY A 186 -22.44 -20.70 -3.68
C GLY A 186 -22.63 -20.93 -2.18
N VAL A 187 -22.52 -19.83 -1.38
CA VAL A 187 -22.62 -19.91 0.08
C VAL A 187 -23.99 -20.45 0.48
N ARG A 188 -24.03 -21.53 1.25
CA ARG A 188 -25.28 -22.19 1.66
C ARG A 188 -25.60 -21.88 3.12
N PRO A 189 -26.87 -21.55 3.43
CA PRO A 189 -27.29 -21.44 4.81
C PRO A 189 -27.34 -22.83 5.42
N ASP A 190 -26.56 -23.09 6.48
CA ASP A 190 -26.57 -24.35 7.21
C ASP A 190 -27.61 -24.29 8.34
N ARG A 191 -28.47 -25.30 8.40
CA ARG A 191 -29.42 -25.43 9.49
C ARG A 191 -28.85 -26.07 10.76
N GLU A 192 -27.70 -26.74 10.64
CA GLU A 192 -27.10 -27.51 11.73
C GLU A 192 -26.03 -26.72 12.50
N ALA A 193 -25.62 -25.54 12.03
CA ALA A 193 -24.66 -24.73 12.75
C ALA A 193 -25.30 -24.17 14.02
N GLU A 194 -24.93 -24.69 15.16
CA GLU A 194 -25.28 -24.16 16.48
C GLU A 194 -24.75 -22.72 16.59
N GLY A 195 -25.63 -21.75 16.64
CA GLY A 195 -25.30 -20.35 16.82
C GLY A 195 -25.69 -19.45 15.66
N GLY A 196 -26.80 -19.76 15.00
CA GLY A 196 -27.41 -18.88 13.99
C GLY A 196 -27.58 -17.47 14.52
N GLY A 197 -27.28 -16.49 13.70
CA GLY A 197 -27.62 -15.11 13.95
C GLY A 197 -29.13 -14.91 14.10
N PRO A 198 -29.57 -13.70 14.39
CA PRO A 198 -31.01 -13.43 14.59
C PRO A 198 -31.89 -13.82 13.41
N ASN A 199 -31.34 -14.00 12.21
CA ASN A 199 -32.07 -14.35 10.99
C ASN A 199 -32.04 -15.85 10.62
N GLY A 200 -31.44 -16.71 11.42
CA GLY A 200 -31.37 -18.14 11.14
C GLY A 200 -29.99 -18.73 11.16
N PRO A 201 -29.78 -19.88 10.53
CA PRO A 201 -28.50 -20.58 10.56
C PRO A 201 -27.41 -19.80 9.84
N VAL A 202 -26.20 -19.82 10.43
CA VAL A 202 -25.00 -19.23 9.83
C VAL A 202 -24.63 -20.01 8.55
N PRO A 203 -24.22 -19.35 7.46
CA PRO A 203 -23.77 -20.02 6.24
C PRO A 203 -22.64 -21.01 6.49
N VAL A 204 -22.67 -22.15 5.81
CA VAL A 204 -21.69 -23.25 5.96
C VAL A 204 -20.26 -22.78 5.71
N ASP A 205 -20.08 -21.86 4.78
CA ASP A 205 -18.77 -21.30 4.39
C ASP A 205 -18.35 -20.09 5.25
N ALA A 206 -18.87 -20.00 6.48
CA ALA A 206 -18.54 -18.92 7.43
C ALA A 206 -17.03 -18.75 7.69
N TRP A 207 -16.24 -19.73 7.34
CA TRP A 207 -14.79 -19.74 7.49
C TRP A 207 -14.03 -19.36 6.21
N ASN A 208 -14.75 -19.17 5.10
CA ASN A 208 -14.11 -18.71 3.86
C ASN A 208 -13.85 -17.20 3.95
N PRO A 209 -12.60 -16.76 4.03
CA PRO A 209 -12.27 -15.34 4.15
C PRO A 209 -12.79 -14.50 2.98
N ASN A 210 -12.96 -15.10 1.80
CA ASN A 210 -13.41 -14.39 0.60
C ASN A 210 -14.89 -13.94 0.66
N VAL A 211 -15.67 -14.48 1.56
CA VAL A 211 -17.09 -14.12 1.73
C VAL A 211 -17.39 -13.58 3.12
N TRP A 212 -16.37 -13.37 3.91
CA TRP A 212 -16.52 -13.00 5.30
C TRP A 212 -17.31 -11.71 5.55
N PRO A 213 -17.04 -10.58 4.84
CA PRO A 213 -17.84 -9.37 4.98
C PRO A 213 -19.30 -9.58 4.56
N ALA A 214 -19.55 -10.43 3.57
CA ALA A 214 -20.89 -10.74 3.11
C ALA A 214 -21.69 -11.54 4.16
N ILE A 215 -21.04 -12.43 4.92
CA ILE A 215 -21.64 -13.13 6.04
C ILE A 215 -22.01 -12.15 7.16
N LEU A 216 -21.13 -11.20 7.47
CA LEU A 216 -21.42 -10.15 8.44
C LEU A 216 -22.60 -9.26 7.99
N ALA A 217 -22.71 -8.97 6.68
CA ALA A 217 -23.84 -8.23 6.13
C ALA A 217 -25.17 -9.00 6.27
N TYR A 218 -25.13 -10.32 6.12
CA TYR A 218 -26.29 -11.16 6.41
C TYR A 218 -26.66 -11.10 7.90
N ASP A 219 -25.71 -11.22 8.80
CA ASP A 219 -25.93 -11.10 10.25
C ASP A 219 -26.42 -9.71 10.67
N ALA A 220 -26.09 -8.68 9.88
CA ALA A 220 -26.56 -7.30 10.06
C ALA A 220 -27.89 -7.03 9.32
N TYR A 221 -28.59 -8.03 8.88
CA TYR A 221 -29.90 -7.96 8.21
C TYR A 221 -29.93 -7.19 6.87
N MET A 222 -28.80 -7.06 6.20
CA MET A 222 -28.71 -6.41 4.89
C MET A 222 -29.05 -7.36 3.74
N LEU A 223 -28.85 -8.67 3.95
CA LEU A 223 -29.06 -9.71 2.96
C LEU A 223 -30.08 -10.74 3.43
N GLY A 224 -30.84 -11.29 2.49
CA GLY A 224 -31.75 -12.40 2.69
C GLY A 224 -31.55 -13.53 1.70
N ASN A 225 -31.95 -14.73 2.07
CA ASN A 225 -31.97 -15.87 1.16
C ASN A 225 -33.40 -16.10 0.65
N TYR A 226 -33.62 -15.90 -0.63
CA TYR A 226 -34.90 -16.09 -1.34
C TYR A 226 -35.00 -17.45 -2.06
N GLY A 227 -33.92 -18.23 -2.02
CA GLY A 227 -33.86 -19.57 -2.57
C GLY A 227 -34.14 -20.65 -1.52
N THR A 228 -33.71 -21.86 -1.84
CA THR A 228 -33.75 -23.00 -0.91
C THR A 228 -32.41 -23.16 -0.19
N VAL A 229 -32.35 -24.03 0.83
CA VAL A 229 -31.08 -24.36 1.50
C VAL A 229 -30.07 -25.00 0.52
N LYS A 230 -30.54 -25.74 -0.49
CA LYS A 230 -29.70 -26.41 -1.48
C LYS A 230 -29.31 -25.49 -2.62
N ASP A 231 -30.18 -24.58 -3.01
CA ASP A 231 -30.00 -23.63 -4.07
C ASP A 231 -30.34 -22.22 -3.54
N PRO A 232 -29.46 -21.62 -2.74
CA PRO A 232 -29.71 -20.30 -2.16
C PRO A 232 -29.65 -19.21 -3.23
N ILE A 233 -30.49 -18.21 -3.06
CA ILE A 233 -30.49 -16.98 -3.86
C ILE A 233 -30.38 -15.82 -2.88
N TRP A 234 -29.18 -15.28 -2.77
CA TRP A 234 -28.88 -14.15 -1.90
C TRP A 234 -29.27 -12.85 -2.59
N ALA A 235 -30.00 -12.01 -1.90
CA ALA A 235 -30.40 -10.70 -2.40
C ALA A 235 -30.38 -9.66 -1.27
N VAL A 236 -30.36 -8.40 -1.68
CA VAL A 236 -30.42 -7.26 -0.75
C VAL A 236 -31.78 -7.18 -0.11
N GLU A 237 -31.80 -6.99 1.20
CA GLU A 237 -33.03 -6.76 1.98
C GLU A 237 -33.02 -5.35 2.60
N ARG A 238 -34.21 -4.84 2.89
CA ARG A 238 -34.43 -3.59 3.63
C ARG A 238 -33.88 -2.32 2.99
N ILE A 239 -33.40 -2.38 1.76
CA ILE A 239 -32.99 -1.21 0.97
C ILE A 239 -34.02 -1.01 -0.13
N GLY A 240 -34.73 0.12 -0.08
CA GLY A 240 -35.71 0.46 -1.10
C GLY A 240 -35.08 0.81 -2.43
N ARG A 241 -35.74 0.45 -3.53
CA ARG A 241 -35.27 0.82 -4.88
C ARG A 241 -35.27 2.32 -5.15
N ASN A 242 -36.01 3.08 -4.37
CA ASN A 242 -36.08 4.54 -4.38
C ASN A 242 -35.02 5.18 -3.47
N ALA A 243 -34.00 4.44 -3.04
CA ALA A 243 -32.95 4.97 -2.18
C ALA A 243 -31.95 5.82 -2.95
N SER A 244 -31.59 6.96 -2.37
CA SER A 244 -30.33 7.67 -2.63
C SER A 244 -29.34 7.26 -1.56
N VAL A 245 -28.09 7.08 -1.90
CA VAL A 245 -27.08 6.56 -0.98
C VAL A 245 -25.93 7.56 -0.85
N LEU A 246 -25.66 7.99 0.37
CA LEU A 246 -24.45 8.75 0.70
C LEU A 246 -23.36 7.78 1.16
N HIS A 247 -22.37 7.57 0.32
CA HIS A 247 -21.20 6.75 0.62
C HIS A 247 -20.13 7.59 1.30
N SER A 248 -19.60 7.15 2.41
CA SER A 248 -18.51 7.80 3.13
C SER A 248 -17.44 6.79 3.50
N MET A 249 -16.18 7.14 3.30
CA MET A 249 -15.06 6.26 3.63
C MET A 249 -13.93 7.02 4.29
N ASP A 250 -13.37 6.46 5.37
CA ASP A 250 -12.16 6.94 6.04
C ASP A 250 -11.13 5.81 6.06
N VAL A 251 -9.96 6.10 5.51
CA VAL A 251 -8.85 5.14 5.39
C VAL A 251 -7.67 5.63 6.20
N VAL A 252 -7.20 4.82 7.12
CA VAL A 252 -6.07 5.09 7.99
C VAL A 252 -4.99 4.05 7.78
N ASN A 253 -3.89 4.44 7.17
CA ASN A 253 -2.69 3.63 7.08
C ASN A 253 -1.71 3.97 8.21
N SER A 254 -1.01 2.97 8.70
CA SER A 254 0.08 3.14 9.66
C SER A 254 1.14 2.05 9.48
N GLY A 255 2.32 2.31 10.03
CA GLY A 255 3.42 1.36 10.03
C GLY A 255 4.60 1.79 9.17
N SER A 256 5.57 0.90 9.08
CA SER A 256 6.85 1.16 8.42
C SER A 256 7.61 -0.12 8.12
N ILE A 257 8.62 0.00 7.26
CA ILE A 257 9.68 -0.98 7.12
C ILE A 257 10.97 -0.37 7.65
N ASN A 258 11.58 -1.04 8.62
CA ASN A 258 12.89 -0.67 9.14
C ASN A 258 13.88 -1.79 8.81
N GLU A 259 15.07 -1.43 8.37
CA GLU A 259 16.13 -2.35 8.00
C GLU A 259 17.29 -2.25 8.98
N PHE A 260 17.60 -3.31 9.67
CA PHE A 260 18.84 -3.49 10.40
C PHE A 260 19.92 -3.99 9.45
N THR A 261 21.06 -3.31 9.42
CA THR A 261 22.10 -3.56 8.42
C THR A 261 23.43 -3.85 9.11
N ILE A 262 24.10 -4.91 8.69
CA ILE A 262 25.50 -5.21 8.99
C ILE A 262 26.28 -5.05 7.71
N SER A 263 27.30 -4.22 7.71
CA SER A 263 28.00 -3.78 6.51
C SER A 263 29.50 -3.77 6.67
N MET A 264 30.19 -3.99 5.58
CA MET A 264 31.63 -3.85 5.46
C MET A 264 31.96 -3.03 4.22
N GLY A 265 32.86 -2.07 4.37
CA GLY A 265 33.37 -1.27 3.26
C GLY A 265 34.88 -1.19 3.25
N GLY A 266 35.49 -1.35 2.10
CA GLY A 266 36.93 -1.31 1.91
C GLY A 266 37.40 -0.25 0.89
N ASN A 267 38.64 0.19 1.05
CA ASN A 267 39.25 1.22 0.24
C ASN A 267 40.57 0.71 -0.33
N ILE A 268 40.72 0.71 -1.64
CA ILE A 268 41.92 0.34 -2.36
C ILE A 268 42.55 1.60 -2.98
N ASN A 269 43.71 1.97 -2.47
CA ASN A 269 44.56 3.09 -2.97
C ASN A 269 43.81 4.43 -3.08
N ASN A 270 42.72 4.64 -2.37
CA ASN A 270 41.80 5.80 -2.49
C ASN A 270 41.25 6.01 -3.92
N ILE A 271 41.23 4.96 -4.74
CA ILE A 271 40.73 4.95 -6.11
C ILE A 271 39.52 4.07 -6.24
N LEU A 272 39.55 2.88 -5.68
CA LEU A 272 38.44 1.92 -5.73
C LEU A 272 37.92 1.63 -4.31
N TYR A 273 36.63 1.73 -4.16
CA TYR A 273 35.91 1.40 -2.94
C TYR A 273 34.94 0.27 -3.23
N PHE A 274 34.83 -0.67 -2.31
CA PHE A 274 33.93 -1.80 -2.42
C PHE A 274 33.21 -2.01 -1.09
N GLY A 275 32.07 -2.66 -1.13
CA GLY A 275 31.35 -2.97 0.10
C GLY A 275 30.28 -4.02 -0.10
N ALA A 276 29.90 -4.62 1.02
CA ALA A 276 28.84 -5.59 1.10
C ALA A 276 28.02 -5.36 2.37
N SER A 277 26.72 -5.62 2.30
CA SER A 277 25.81 -5.52 3.44
C SER A 277 24.80 -6.66 3.45
N ILE A 278 24.42 -7.04 4.66
CA ILE A 278 23.26 -7.89 4.93
C ILE A 278 22.21 -6.98 5.57
N GLY A 279 21.02 -6.91 4.98
CA GLY A 279 19.88 -6.19 5.50
C GLY A 279 18.83 -7.16 6.05
N ILE A 280 18.42 -6.94 7.29
CA ILE A 280 17.32 -7.63 7.94
C ILE A 280 16.20 -6.63 8.12
N GLN A 281 15.11 -6.81 7.39
CA GLN A 281 13.97 -5.89 7.39
C GLN A 281 12.89 -6.39 8.33
N SER A 282 12.29 -5.47 9.09
CA SER A 282 11.09 -5.69 9.89
C SER A 282 9.96 -4.88 9.28
N VAL A 283 8.89 -5.58 8.95
CA VAL A 283 7.68 -5.02 8.35
C VAL A 283 6.59 -4.96 9.41
N HIS A 284 5.96 -3.80 9.51
CA HIS A 284 4.70 -3.60 10.22
C HIS A 284 3.85 -2.65 9.38
N LYS A 285 2.70 -3.13 8.90
CA LYS A 285 1.73 -2.34 8.15
C LYS A 285 0.34 -2.62 8.71
N LYS A 286 -0.40 -1.57 9.01
CA LYS A 286 -1.78 -1.64 9.45
C LYS A 286 -2.62 -0.71 8.61
N LEU A 287 -3.74 -1.21 8.11
CA LEU A 287 -4.76 -0.48 7.38
C LEU A 287 -6.08 -0.62 8.12
N GLY A 288 -6.70 0.51 8.45
CA GLY A 288 -8.06 0.57 8.96
C GLY A 288 -8.94 1.30 7.96
N VAL A 289 -10.08 0.74 7.63
CA VAL A 289 -11.08 1.34 6.75
C VAL A 289 -12.40 1.37 7.49
N THR A 290 -13.00 2.56 7.57
CA THR A 290 -14.40 2.72 7.98
C THR A 290 -15.18 3.15 6.76
N TYR A 291 -16.14 2.36 6.38
CA TYR A 291 -17.05 2.64 5.28
C TYR A 291 -18.47 2.76 5.81
N GLN A 292 -19.20 3.77 5.35
CA GLN A 292 -20.55 4.06 5.78
C GLN A 292 -21.43 4.32 4.56
N GLU A 293 -22.64 3.78 4.58
CA GLU A 293 -23.73 4.15 3.69
C GLU A 293 -24.89 4.72 4.51
N GLU A 294 -25.35 5.92 4.12
CA GLU A 294 -26.56 6.52 4.65
C GLU A 294 -27.62 6.52 3.54
N TYR A 295 -28.80 5.99 3.83
CA TYR A 295 -29.86 5.81 2.85
C TYR A 295 -30.93 6.88 3.02
N GLY A 296 -31.17 7.66 1.96
CA GLY A 296 -32.27 8.60 1.86
C GLY A 296 -33.30 8.10 0.85
N TYR A 297 -34.57 8.09 1.20
CA TYR A 297 -35.63 7.58 0.32
C TYR A 297 -36.38 8.71 -0.38
N PHE A 298 -36.50 8.59 -1.71
CA PHE A 298 -37.06 9.64 -2.57
C PHE A 298 -38.61 9.54 -2.60
N ASN A 299 -39.25 10.03 -1.55
CA ASN A 299 -40.70 10.23 -1.44
C ASN A 299 -41.03 11.14 -0.23
N THR A 300 -42.27 11.59 -0.14
CA THR A 300 -42.68 12.55 0.87
C THR A 300 -42.77 11.96 2.28
N ASP A 301 -42.90 10.64 2.40
CA ASP A 301 -42.99 9.91 3.67
C ASP A 301 -41.61 9.37 4.14
N GLY A 302 -40.56 9.41 3.28
CA GLY A 302 -39.23 8.91 3.61
C GLY A 302 -39.18 7.38 3.74
N ILE A 303 -40.14 6.65 3.12
CA ILE A 303 -40.22 5.19 3.19
C ILE A 303 -39.62 4.53 1.95
N GLY A 304 -38.82 3.48 2.17
CA GLY A 304 -38.30 2.63 1.12
C GLY A 304 -39.41 1.80 0.45
N HIS A 305 -39.30 1.62 -0.87
CA HIS A 305 -40.21 0.79 -1.65
C HIS A 305 -39.49 -0.37 -2.31
N ASP A 306 -40.15 -1.53 -2.39
CA ASP A 306 -39.63 -2.70 -3.11
C ASP A 306 -39.74 -2.54 -4.63
N GLY A 307 -39.30 -3.58 -5.38
CA GLY A 307 -39.33 -3.57 -6.85
C GLY A 307 -40.75 -3.58 -7.45
N SER A 308 -41.77 -3.83 -6.64
CA SER A 308 -43.19 -3.79 -7.02
C SER A 308 -43.88 -2.49 -6.60
N GLY A 309 -43.16 -1.58 -5.97
CA GLY A 309 -43.67 -0.30 -5.47
C GLY A 309 -44.37 -0.37 -4.13
N ASN A 310 -44.29 -1.50 -3.41
CA ASN A 310 -44.88 -1.61 -2.07
C ASN A 310 -43.91 -1.01 -1.04
N ALA A 311 -44.49 -0.36 -0.01
CA ALA A 311 -43.72 0.17 1.11
C ALA A 311 -43.04 -0.98 1.88
N LEU A 312 -41.77 -0.82 2.22
CA LEU A 312 -41.06 -1.74 3.09
C LEU A 312 -41.60 -1.65 4.51
N ALA A 313 -41.79 -2.78 5.18
CA ALA A 313 -42.15 -2.82 6.60
C ALA A 313 -40.99 -2.33 7.50
N GLU A 314 -39.80 -2.69 7.11
CA GLU A 314 -38.52 -2.27 7.74
C GLU A 314 -37.57 -1.79 6.66
N GLN A 315 -36.84 -0.75 6.96
CA GLN A 315 -35.84 -0.18 6.04
C GLN A 315 -34.51 0.07 6.74
N LEU A 316 -33.45 -0.01 5.96
CA LEU A 316 -32.10 0.32 6.38
C LEU A 316 -31.90 1.84 6.27
N ASP A 317 -31.51 2.50 7.34
CA ASP A 317 -31.18 3.93 7.34
C ASP A 317 -29.69 4.18 7.24
N VAL A 318 -28.87 3.41 7.97
CA VAL A 318 -27.42 3.56 8.01
C VAL A 318 -26.76 2.19 8.10
N MET A 319 -25.67 2.03 7.40
CA MET A 319 -24.75 0.90 7.54
C MET A 319 -23.34 1.41 7.79
N ASN A 320 -22.63 0.74 8.69
CA ASN A 320 -21.21 0.98 8.96
C ASN A 320 -20.45 -0.34 8.84
N LEU A 321 -19.42 -0.35 8.01
CA LEU A 321 -18.45 -1.43 7.89
C LEU A 321 -17.09 -0.94 8.34
N TYR A 322 -16.54 -1.55 9.38
CA TYR A 322 -15.17 -1.38 9.78
C TYR A 322 -14.34 -2.57 9.31
N GLN A 323 -13.21 -2.31 8.70
CA GLN A 323 -12.25 -3.33 8.30
C GLN A 323 -10.86 -2.96 8.81
N GLU A 324 -10.14 -3.93 9.29
CA GLU A 324 -8.78 -3.79 9.74
C GLU A 324 -7.92 -4.90 9.16
N MET A 325 -6.84 -4.52 8.50
CA MET A 325 -5.81 -5.40 8.00
C MET A 325 -4.50 -5.09 8.72
N GLU A 326 -3.82 -6.12 9.21
CA GLU A 326 -2.49 -5.99 9.79
C GLU A 326 -1.55 -7.00 9.14
N MET A 327 -0.37 -6.52 8.77
CA MET A 327 0.69 -7.31 8.16
C MET A 327 1.98 -7.10 8.95
N ASN A 328 2.50 -8.18 9.49
CA ASN A 328 3.75 -8.21 10.23
C ASN A 328 4.70 -9.22 9.60
N GLY A 329 5.99 -8.97 9.69
CA GLY A 329 6.95 -9.95 9.22
C GLY A 329 8.38 -9.45 9.18
N SER A 330 9.22 -10.30 8.63
CA SER A 330 10.63 -9.99 8.45
C SER A 330 11.12 -10.42 7.07
N GLY A 331 12.19 -9.80 6.62
CA GLY A 331 12.81 -10.14 5.33
C GLY A 331 14.32 -9.97 5.38
N VAL A 332 15.01 -10.64 4.49
CA VAL A 332 16.47 -10.59 4.38
C VAL A 332 16.87 -10.27 2.95
N ASN A 333 17.87 -9.41 2.79
CA ASN A 333 18.50 -9.10 1.50
C ASN A 333 20.01 -8.95 1.63
N PHE A 334 20.68 -8.96 0.48
CA PHE A 334 22.10 -8.70 0.35
C PHE A 334 22.32 -7.51 -0.58
N LYS A 335 23.36 -6.72 -0.28
CA LYS A 335 23.73 -5.55 -1.05
C LYS A 335 25.23 -5.61 -1.37
N LEU A 336 25.56 -5.28 -2.60
CA LEU A 336 26.94 -5.15 -3.07
C LEU A 336 27.11 -3.76 -3.67
N GLY A 337 28.25 -3.16 -3.44
CA GLY A 337 28.53 -1.84 -3.95
C GLY A 337 29.99 -1.65 -4.36
N PHE A 338 30.15 -0.82 -5.37
CA PHE A 338 31.46 -0.38 -5.85
C PHE A 338 31.41 1.12 -6.15
N THR A 339 32.48 1.81 -5.86
CA THR A 339 32.68 3.22 -6.25
C THR A 339 34.10 3.41 -6.71
N ALA A 340 34.27 4.01 -7.87
CA ALA A 340 35.59 4.37 -8.42
C ALA A 340 35.77 5.88 -8.42
N ARG A 341 37.01 6.31 -8.22
CA ARG A 341 37.46 7.72 -8.32
C ARG A 341 38.47 7.85 -9.46
N PRO A 342 37.98 7.87 -10.73
CA PRO A 342 38.89 7.89 -11.89
C PRO A 342 39.68 9.18 -12.02
N LEU A 343 39.13 10.30 -11.52
CA LEU A 343 39.77 11.63 -11.54
C LEU A 343 39.61 12.31 -10.18
N THR A 344 40.47 13.28 -9.90
CA THR A 344 40.32 14.12 -8.71
C THR A 344 38.96 14.85 -8.77
N GLY A 345 38.10 14.60 -7.79
CA GLY A 345 36.76 15.17 -7.73
C GLY A 345 35.65 14.31 -8.35
N LEU A 346 35.92 13.50 -9.39
CA LEU A 346 34.90 12.63 -10.02
C LEU A 346 34.80 11.28 -9.30
N ARG A 347 33.57 10.87 -8.98
CA ARG A 347 33.27 9.52 -8.47
C ARG A 347 32.15 8.93 -9.29
N VAL A 348 32.23 7.64 -9.56
CA VAL A 348 31.18 6.84 -10.22
C VAL A 348 30.91 5.63 -9.35
N GLY A 349 29.67 5.41 -9.00
CA GLY A 349 29.22 4.33 -8.13
C GLY A 349 28.23 3.42 -8.81
N VAL A 350 28.24 2.15 -8.41
CA VAL A 350 27.21 1.17 -8.75
C VAL A 350 26.87 0.38 -7.49
N ALA A 351 25.59 0.11 -7.28
CA ALA A 351 25.13 -0.76 -6.21
C ALA A 351 24.05 -1.70 -6.73
N PHE A 352 24.09 -2.93 -6.26
CA PHE A 352 23.09 -3.94 -6.54
C PHE A 352 22.52 -4.47 -5.23
N HIS A 353 21.17 -4.47 -5.13
CA HIS A 353 20.44 -5.08 -4.04
C HIS A 353 19.69 -6.30 -4.56
N THR A 354 19.90 -7.43 -3.93
CA THR A 354 19.09 -8.61 -4.22
C THR A 354 17.62 -8.31 -3.88
N PRO A 355 16.69 -9.08 -4.41
CA PRO A 355 15.35 -9.13 -3.83
C PRO A 355 15.42 -9.35 -2.32
N THR A 356 14.47 -8.77 -1.59
CA THR A 356 14.26 -9.09 -0.17
C THR A 356 13.29 -10.28 -0.10
N TYR A 357 13.71 -11.31 0.60
CA TYR A 357 12.90 -12.49 0.87
C TYR A 357 12.18 -12.28 2.19
N TYR A 358 10.87 -12.08 2.11
CA TYR A 358 10.01 -11.86 3.27
C TYR A 358 9.23 -13.11 3.62
N SER A 359 9.03 -13.29 4.93
CA SER A 359 7.95 -14.08 5.50
C SER A 359 7.03 -13.12 6.25
N LEU A 360 5.76 -13.09 5.84
CA LEU A 360 4.77 -12.13 6.29
C LEU A 360 3.57 -12.86 6.88
N ASP A 361 3.12 -12.43 8.05
CA ASP A 361 1.86 -12.84 8.66
C ASP A 361 0.81 -11.77 8.37
N TYR A 362 -0.34 -12.22 7.90
CA TYR A 362 -1.48 -11.38 7.55
C TYR A 362 -2.65 -11.69 8.47
N SER A 363 -3.26 -10.66 9.04
CA SER A 363 -4.50 -10.78 9.81
C SER A 363 -5.54 -9.78 9.28
N TYR A 364 -6.78 -10.22 9.28
CA TYR A 364 -7.93 -9.43 8.85
C TYR A 364 -9.04 -9.50 9.89
N ARG A 365 -9.72 -8.37 10.07
CA ARG A 365 -10.89 -8.22 10.93
C ARG A 365 -11.89 -7.30 10.27
N ALA A 366 -13.19 -7.62 10.39
CA ALA A 366 -14.27 -6.75 9.98
C ALA A 366 -15.42 -6.76 10.99
N ASP A 367 -16.11 -5.63 11.13
CA ASP A 367 -17.31 -5.46 11.94
C ASP A 367 -18.34 -4.70 11.10
N ILE A 368 -19.63 -5.15 11.08
CA ILE A 368 -20.74 -4.47 10.41
C ILE A 368 -21.82 -4.13 11.42
N PHE A 369 -22.38 -2.93 11.30
CA PHE A 369 -23.54 -2.46 12.05
C PHE A 369 -24.53 -1.81 11.10
N SER A 370 -25.83 -2.11 11.30
CA SER A 370 -26.93 -1.55 10.54
C SER A 370 -27.97 -0.94 11.46
N ASP A 371 -28.43 0.26 11.12
CA ASP A 371 -29.58 0.89 11.77
C ASP A 371 -30.84 0.62 10.93
N ILE A 372 -31.76 -0.16 11.49
CA ILE A 372 -32.98 -0.60 10.83
C ILE A 372 -34.17 0.13 11.45
N ARG A 373 -34.93 0.83 10.63
CA ARG A 373 -36.16 1.51 11.03
C ARG A 373 -37.38 0.65 10.73
N ASN A 374 -38.22 0.48 11.72
CA ASN A 374 -39.55 -0.04 11.51
C ASN A 374 -40.49 1.10 11.06
N ASN A 375 -41.06 1.00 9.87
CA ASN A 375 -41.85 2.06 9.25
C ASN A 375 -43.26 2.22 9.88
N ALA A 376 -43.72 1.26 10.67
CA ALA A 376 -45.03 1.36 11.35
C ALA A 376 -44.99 2.25 12.60
N ASP A 377 -43.86 2.26 13.34
CA ASP A 377 -43.72 2.99 14.61
C ASP A 377 -42.50 3.90 14.69
N ASN A 378 -41.73 4.02 13.61
CA ASN A 378 -40.49 4.80 13.48
C ASN A 378 -39.39 4.44 14.51
N LYS A 379 -39.46 3.23 15.08
CA LYS A 379 -38.38 2.79 15.96
C LYS A 379 -37.18 2.31 15.16
N VAL A 380 -36.02 2.76 15.57
CA VAL A 380 -34.75 2.33 15.01
C VAL A 380 -34.10 1.30 15.94
N ALA A 381 -33.68 0.18 15.39
CA ALA A 381 -32.89 -0.83 16.08
C ALA A 381 -31.54 -0.93 15.41
N THR A 382 -30.47 -0.79 16.20
CA THR A 382 -29.11 -1.07 15.73
C THR A 382 -28.84 -2.56 15.83
N VAL A 383 -28.57 -3.19 14.71
CA VAL A 383 -28.24 -4.60 14.61
C VAL A 383 -26.85 -4.73 14.01
N GLY A 384 -26.08 -5.62 14.55
CA GLY A 384 -24.77 -5.85 13.97
C GLY A 384 -24.04 -6.99 14.64
N ASN A 385 -23.05 -7.48 13.99
CA ASN A 385 -22.16 -8.47 14.55
C ASN A 385 -20.74 -7.90 14.59
N ALA A 386 -20.19 -7.91 15.78
CA ALA A 386 -18.82 -7.55 16.00
C ALA A 386 -17.98 -8.81 15.79
N THR A 387 -16.99 -8.68 14.99
CA THR A 387 -15.88 -9.58 14.78
C THR A 387 -16.26 -11.05 14.65
N PRO A 388 -16.03 -11.61 13.54
CA PRO A 388 -16.14 -13.04 13.37
C PRO A 388 -15.36 -13.77 14.47
N ARG A 389 -15.93 -14.80 14.98
CA ARG A 389 -15.31 -15.73 15.90
C ARG A 389 -14.04 -16.37 15.36
N ALA A 390 -13.84 -16.37 14.07
CA ALA A 390 -12.58 -16.60 13.43
C ALA A 390 -11.71 -15.36 13.59
N ASN A 391 -11.10 -15.24 14.74
CA ASN A 391 -9.79 -14.63 14.78
C ASN A 391 -8.93 -15.41 13.80
N ASN A 392 -8.91 -15.00 12.54
CA ASN A 392 -7.93 -15.46 11.56
C ASN A 392 -6.54 -14.88 11.87
N SER A 393 -6.27 -14.57 13.12
CA SER A 393 -4.93 -14.52 13.69
C SER A 393 -4.23 -15.87 13.63
N GLY A 394 -4.88 -16.90 13.12
CA GLY A 394 -4.31 -18.18 12.80
C GLY A 394 -3.50 -18.10 11.53
N GLY A 395 -2.30 -17.50 11.61
CA GLY A 395 -1.15 -17.87 10.82
C GLY A 395 -1.34 -18.02 9.31
N ASN A 396 -1.84 -17.00 8.63
CA ASN A 396 -1.70 -16.91 7.20
C ASN A 396 -0.32 -16.33 6.90
N SER A 397 0.71 -17.17 6.96
CA SER A 397 2.06 -16.80 6.57
C SER A 397 2.21 -16.89 5.06
N TRP A 398 2.81 -15.84 4.50
CA TRP A 398 3.09 -15.70 3.08
C TRP A 398 4.57 -15.51 2.88
N ASP A 399 5.13 -16.16 1.88
CA ASP A 399 6.47 -15.86 1.43
C ASP A 399 6.40 -14.92 0.21
N PHE A 400 7.05 -13.81 0.33
CA PHE A 400 7.05 -12.77 -0.67
C PHE A 400 8.46 -12.34 -1.03
N THR A 401 8.74 -12.17 -2.31
CA THR A 401 10.04 -11.73 -2.82
C THR A 401 9.88 -10.38 -3.51
N SER A 402 10.50 -9.33 -2.97
CA SER A 402 10.45 -7.98 -3.51
C SER A 402 11.25 -7.84 -4.83
N PRO A 403 11.16 -6.69 -5.54
CA PRO A 403 12.03 -6.40 -6.67
C PRO A 403 13.52 -6.43 -6.32
N ALA A 404 14.36 -6.87 -7.25
CA ALA A 404 15.78 -6.53 -7.24
C ALA A 404 15.98 -5.07 -7.65
N ARG A 405 17.12 -4.46 -7.27
CA ARG A 405 17.45 -3.07 -7.56
C ARG A 405 18.86 -2.93 -8.09
N LEU A 406 19.03 -2.06 -9.06
CA LEU A 406 20.34 -1.68 -9.59
C LEU A 406 20.43 -0.15 -9.61
N MET A 407 21.46 0.38 -8.99
CA MET A 407 21.71 1.81 -8.89
C MET A 407 23.02 2.18 -9.55
N PHE A 408 23.02 3.30 -10.25
CA PHE A 408 24.19 3.96 -10.81
C PHE A 408 24.23 5.40 -10.31
N GLY A 409 25.39 5.87 -9.94
CA GLY A 409 25.56 7.24 -9.49
C GLY A 409 26.84 7.86 -10.03
N ALA A 410 26.79 9.16 -10.27
CA ALA A 410 27.97 9.97 -10.58
C ALA A 410 27.96 11.24 -9.74
N SER A 411 29.12 11.62 -9.22
CA SER A 411 29.26 12.85 -8.45
C SER A 411 30.59 13.56 -8.74
N TYR A 412 30.53 14.87 -8.65
CA TYR A 412 31.73 15.70 -8.79
C TYR A 412 31.87 16.66 -7.62
N THR A 413 33.05 16.68 -7.05
CA THR A 413 33.43 17.56 -5.93
C THR A 413 34.30 18.69 -6.44
N PHE A 414 33.85 19.93 -6.30
CA PHE A 414 34.54 21.16 -6.67
C PHE A 414 35.39 21.64 -5.47
N GLY A 415 36.60 21.11 -5.34
CA GLY A 415 37.46 21.40 -4.19
C GLY A 415 36.74 21.12 -2.85
N THR A 416 36.75 22.12 -1.97
CA THR A 416 36.01 22.06 -0.67
C THR A 416 34.68 22.81 -0.68
N PHE A 417 34.33 23.42 -1.82
CA PHE A 417 33.25 24.37 -1.94
C PHE A 417 31.91 23.73 -2.27
N ALA A 418 31.88 22.79 -3.23
CA ALA A 418 30.61 22.21 -3.66
C ALA A 418 30.72 20.74 -4.09
N ILE A 419 29.58 20.04 -4.01
CA ILE A 419 29.39 18.67 -4.53
C ILE A 419 28.10 18.67 -5.34
N VAL A 420 28.15 18.04 -6.50
CA VAL A 420 26.95 17.75 -7.33
C VAL A 420 26.89 16.24 -7.52
N SER A 421 25.72 15.67 -7.40
CA SER A 421 25.49 14.22 -7.57
C SER A 421 24.21 13.95 -8.36
N ILE A 422 24.25 12.92 -9.18
CA ILE A 422 23.10 12.37 -9.90
C ILE A 422 23.11 10.86 -9.78
N ASP A 423 21.94 10.29 -9.52
CA ASP A 423 21.73 8.84 -9.41
C ASP A 423 20.58 8.39 -10.32
N TYR A 424 20.74 7.19 -10.84
CA TYR A 424 19.69 6.44 -11.54
C TYR A 424 19.51 5.11 -10.83
N GLU A 425 18.23 4.71 -10.63
CA GLU A 425 17.85 3.42 -10.04
C GLU A 425 16.83 2.71 -10.93
N ARG A 426 17.01 1.41 -11.08
CA ARG A 426 16.09 0.51 -11.76
C ARG A 426 15.61 -0.57 -10.80
N ASP A 427 14.29 -0.71 -10.64
CA ASP A 427 13.63 -1.76 -9.88
C ASP A 427 12.80 -2.65 -10.80
N TRP A 428 12.75 -3.97 -10.53
CA TRP A 428 12.03 -4.93 -11.38
C TRP A 428 10.76 -5.45 -10.70
N TYR A 429 9.68 -4.65 -10.64
CA TYR A 429 8.42 -5.04 -10.02
C TYR A 429 7.74 -6.23 -10.70
N ASN A 430 7.89 -6.40 -12.01
CA ASN A 430 7.43 -7.58 -12.73
C ASN A 430 8.14 -8.89 -12.33
N GLY A 431 9.20 -8.79 -11.52
CA GLY A 431 9.95 -9.89 -10.95
C GLY A 431 9.47 -10.37 -9.58
N ILE A 432 8.50 -9.72 -8.99
CA ILE A 432 7.91 -10.10 -7.70
C ILE A 432 7.38 -11.53 -7.75
N ARG A 433 7.54 -12.25 -6.65
CA ARG A 433 7.04 -13.63 -6.46
C ARG A 433 6.35 -13.74 -5.12
N VAL A 434 5.27 -14.48 -5.11
CA VAL A 434 4.54 -14.89 -3.92
C VAL A 434 4.61 -16.39 -3.84
N LYS A 435 4.80 -16.95 -2.65
CA LYS A 435 4.83 -18.39 -2.37
C LYS A 435 4.12 -18.68 -1.06
N ASN A 436 3.84 -19.95 -0.84
CA ASN A 436 3.17 -20.41 0.37
C ASN A 436 1.85 -19.67 0.61
N VAL A 437 1.14 -19.40 -0.49
CA VAL A 437 -0.17 -18.74 -0.44
C VAL A 437 -1.11 -19.61 0.40
N PRO A 438 -1.80 -19.06 1.40
CA PRO A 438 -2.76 -19.82 2.20
C PRO A 438 -3.81 -20.50 1.34
N GLN A 439 -4.19 -21.74 1.72
CA GLN A 439 -5.13 -22.58 0.95
C GLN A 439 -6.48 -21.91 0.67
N TYR A 440 -6.89 -21.00 1.56
CA TYR A 440 -8.18 -20.30 1.47
C TYR A 440 -8.09 -18.97 0.72
N ASN A 441 -6.92 -18.60 0.20
CA ASN A 441 -6.80 -17.40 -0.59
C ASN A 441 -7.40 -17.58 -1.98
N TYR A 442 -8.08 -16.54 -2.48
CA TYR A 442 -8.72 -16.55 -3.80
C TYR A 442 -7.70 -16.70 -4.94
N PHE A 443 -6.56 -16.01 -4.80
CA PHE A 443 -5.48 -16.05 -5.80
C PHE A 443 -4.48 -17.15 -5.47
N SER A 444 -4.10 -17.91 -6.49
CA SER A 444 -3.00 -18.87 -6.42
C SER A 444 -1.63 -18.18 -6.64
N GLU A 445 -0.54 -18.91 -6.41
CA GLU A 445 0.82 -18.42 -6.74
C GLU A 445 0.97 -18.08 -8.23
N GLU A 446 0.31 -18.85 -9.11
CA GLU A 446 0.31 -18.64 -10.54
C GLU A 446 -0.47 -17.37 -10.92
N ASP A 447 -1.57 -17.08 -10.25
CA ASP A 447 -2.36 -15.86 -10.48
C ASP A 447 -1.55 -14.61 -10.12
N TYR A 448 -0.91 -14.57 -8.95
CA TYR A 448 0.00 -13.48 -8.59
C TYR A 448 1.14 -13.30 -9.60
N LYS A 449 1.76 -14.41 -10.01
CA LYS A 449 2.84 -14.37 -10.99
C LYS A 449 2.37 -13.84 -12.34
N ALA A 450 1.17 -14.23 -12.78
CA ALA A 450 0.56 -13.74 -14.01
C ALA A 450 0.27 -12.25 -13.90
N GLU A 451 -0.32 -11.79 -12.81
CA GLU A 451 -0.65 -10.40 -12.56
C GLU A 451 0.61 -9.52 -12.52
N PHE A 452 1.65 -9.89 -11.77
CA PHE A 452 2.90 -9.13 -11.72
C PHE A 452 3.59 -9.04 -13.09
N LYS A 453 3.56 -10.10 -13.86
CA LYS A 453 4.13 -10.11 -15.20
C LYS A 453 3.31 -9.26 -16.19
N HIS A 454 1.99 -9.27 -16.05
CA HIS A 454 1.07 -8.64 -16.99
C HIS A 454 0.87 -7.15 -16.71
N ASN A 455 0.55 -6.79 -15.46
CA ASN A 455 0.16 -5.44 -15.07
C ASN A 455 1.32 -4.57 -14.61
N PHE A 456 2.40 -5.19 -14.11
CA PHE A 456 3.53 -4.45 -13.55
C PHE A 456 4.71 -4.36 -14.53
N GLN A 457 5.47 -3.31 -14.37
CA GLN A 457 6.71 -3.07 -15.09
C GLN A 457 7.84 -2.74 -14.11
N GLY A 458 9.07 -2.63 -14.58
CA GLY A 458 10.12 -2.10 -13.74
C GLY A 458 10.06 -0.58 -13.70
N THR A 459 10.39 0.02 -12.55
CA THR A 459 10.44 1.47 -12.37
C THR A 459 11.83 2.02 -12.63
N ASN A 460 11.86 3.28 -13.06
CA ASN A 460 13.07 4.09 -13.17
C ASN A 460 12.98 5.25 -12.21
N SER A 461 14.01 5.45 -11.41
CA SER A 461 14.13 6.61 -10.53
C SER A 461 15.36 7.43 -10.90
N ILE A 462 15.19 8.74 -10.97
CA ILE A 462 16.27 9.69 -11.17
C ILE A 462 16.32 10.62 -9.97
N ARG A 463 17.51 10.79 -9.39
CA ARG A 463 17.74 11.66 -8.24
C ARG A 463 18.91 12.60 -8.54
N ALA A 464 18.81 13.84 -8.04
CA ALA A 464 19.90 14.80 -8.14
C ALA A 464 20.02 15.58 -6.82
N GLY A 465 21.24 15.94 -6.49
CA GLY A 465 21.53 16.68 -5.28
C GLY A 465 22.78 17.57 -5.40
N VAL A 466 22.73 18.68 -4.68
CA VAL A 466 23.82 19.66 -4.59
C VAL A 466 24.07 19.99 -3.13
N GLU A 467 25.34 19.96 -2.72
CA GLU A 467 25.83 20.48 -1.44
C GLU A 467 26.79 21.64 -1.72
N VAL A 468 26.58 22.78 -1.08
CA VAL A 468 27.46 23.94 -1.15
C VAL A 468 27.92 24.30 0.26
N LYS A 469 29.20 24.59 0.43
CA LYS A 469 29.82 25.02 1.69
C LYS A 469 30.25 26.47 1.59
N PRO A 470 29.35 27.44 1.80
CA PRO A 470 29.70 28.86 1.74
C PRO A 470 30.65 29.27 2.86
N LEU A 471 30.64 28.53 3.95
CA LEU A 471 31.58 28.67 5.07
C LEU A 471 32.10 27.29 5.49
N PRO A 472 33.28 27.16 6.07
CA PRO A 472 33.83 25.88 6.53
C PRO A 472 32.94 25.16 7.56
N ILE A 473 32.13 25.91 8.31
CA ILE A 473 31.24 25.40 9.35
C ILE A 473 29.82 25.14 8.85
N LEU A 474 29.45 25.64 7.66
CA LEU A 474 28.08 25.60 7.14
C LEU A 474 28.01 24.91 5.78
N ALA A 475 27.15 23.91 5.67
CA ALA A 475 26.78 23.27 4.41
C ALA A 475 25.29 23.52 4.12
N LEU A 476 24.97 23.91 2.90
CA LEU A 476 23.59 24.03 2.39
C LEU A 476 23.36 22.99 1.32
N ARG A 477 22.17 22.40 1.31
CA ARG A 477 21.85 21.29 0.41
C ARG A 477 20.48 21.48 -0.22
N VAL A 478 20.37 21.08 -1.47
CA VAL A 478 19.11 20.94 -2.18
C VAL A 478 19.16 19.65 -2.99
N GLY A 479 18.01 19.03 -3.16
CA GLY A 479 17.92 17.82 -3.96
C GLY A 479 16.47 17.52 -4.35
N GLY A 480 16.32 16.48 -5.16
CA GLY A 480 15.02 16.02 -5.57
C GLY A 480 15.11 14.80 -6.47
N GLY A 481 13.98 14.25 -6.80
CA GLY A 481 13.90 13.09 -7.67
C GLY A 481 12.51 12.81 -8.20
N TYR A 482 12.50 11.91 -9.13
CA TYR A 482 11.33 11.39 -9.81
C TYR A 482 11.42 9.88 -9.89
N THR A 483 10.31 9.21 -9.68
CA THR A 483 10.14 7.76 -9.89
C THR A 483 8.91 7.55 -10.76
N ASP A 484 9.05 6.80 -11.85
CA ASP A 484 7.94 6.46 -12.73
C ASP A 484 6.99 5.40 -12.11
N SER A 485 5.89 5.13 -12.80
CA SER A 485 4.89 4.18 -12.35
C SER A 485 5.38 2.73 -12.44
N MET A 486 5.11 1.94 -11.40
CA MET A 486 5.32 0.49 -11.43
C MET A 486 4.22 -0.25 -12.21
N LEU A 487 3.10 0.41 -12.50
CA LEU A 487 2.03 -0.13 -13.33
C LEU A 487 2.23 0.27 -14.78
N LYS A 488 1.91 -0.63 -15.69
CA LYS A 488 1.88 -0.33 -17.12
C LYS A 488 0.69 0.56 -17.43
N GLU A 489 0.87 1.54 -18.33
CA GLU A 489 -0.24 2.28 -18.93
C GLU A 489 -0.98 1.38 -19.91
N ARG A 490 -2.01 0.70 -19.46
CA ARG A 490 -2.89 -0.14 -20.28
C ARG A 490 -4.29 -0.14 -19.70
N ASP A 491 -5.27 -0.46 -20.54
CA ASP A 491 -6.58 -0.91 -20.06
C ASP A 491 -6.37 -2.21 -19.29
N PHE A 492 -6.72 -2.19 -18.02
CA PHE A 492 -6.53 -3.34 -17.15
C PHE A 492 -7.36 -4.52 -17.62
N TYR A 493 -6.78 -5.70 -17.53
CA TYR A 493 -7.40 -6.91 -18.01
C TYR A 493 -8.54 -7.38 -17.09
N VAL A 494 -9.46 -8.11 -17.63
CA VAL A 494 -10.80 -8.46 -17.13
C VAL A 494 -10.85 -9.19 -15.78
N ASN A 495 -9.79 -9.88 -15.39
CA ASN A 495 -9.70 -10.46 -14.03
C ASN A 495 -9.35 -9.40 -12.97
N ASP A 496 -9.07 -8.18 -13.42
CA ASP A 496 -8.68 -7.03 -12.62
C ASP A 496 -9.90 -6.18 -12.21
N ALA A 497 -11.09 -6.68 -12.46
CA ALA A 497 -12.36 -6.05 -12.12
C ALA A 497 -12.51 -5.73 -10.62
N TYR A 498 -11.64 -6.29 -9.81
CA TYR A 498 -11.65 -6.15 -8.36
C TYR A 498 -10.71 -5.07 -7.83
N THR A 499 -9.97 -4.39 -8.67
CA THR A 499 -9.04 -3.36 -8.21
C THR A 499 -9.55 -1.97 -8.53
N SER A 500 -9.71 -1.12 -7.50
CA SER A 500 -9.69 0.31 -7.69
C SER A 500 -8.30 0.66 -8.20
N MET A 501 -8.25 1.02 -9.46
CA MET A 501 -7.01 1.21 -10.14
C MET A 501 -6.37 2.51 -9.75
N PRO A 502 -5.25 2.52 -9.06
CA PRO A 502 -4.41 3.69 -9.09
C PRO A 502 -3.94 3.85 -10.53
N THR A 503 -4.34 4.91 -11.18
CA THR A 503 -3.93 5.21 -12.55
C THR A 503 -2.43 5.40 -12.67
N THR A 504 -1.72 5.67 -11.54
CA THR A 504 -0.27 5.85 -11.55
C THR A 504 0.31 5.89 -10.14
N TYR A 505 1.49 5.30 -9.99
CA TYR A 505 2.32 5.38 -8.78
C TYR A 505 3.51 6.33 -8.96
N GLU A 506 3.47 7.20 -9.95
CA GLU A 506 4.51 8.20 -10.15
C GLU A 506 4.65 9.08 -8.92
N SER A 507 5.89 9.33 -8.51
CA SER A 507 6.19 10.19 -7.39
C SER A 507 7.27 11.21 -7.71
N TYR A 508 7.10 12.39 -7.15
CA TYR A 508 8.04 13.51 -7.24
C TYR A 508 8.39 13.93 -5.83
N TYR A 509 9.63 14.27 -5.61
CA TYR A 509 10.01 14.86 -4.35
C TYR A 509 11.08 15.94 -4.51
N PHE A 510 11.07 16.83 -3.55
CA PHE A 510 12.03 17.90 -3.40
C PHE A 510 12.54 17.93 -1.96
N SER A 511 13.82 18.27 -1.78
CA SER A 511 14.42 18.35 -0.47
C SER A 511 15.36 19.55 -0.34
N ALA A 512 15.47 20.04 0.89
CA ALA A 512 16.43 21.06 1.28
C ALA A 512 17.05 20.68 2.62
N GLY A 513 18.27 21.11 2.88
CA GLY A 513 18.95 20.81 4.14
C GLY A 513 20.05 21.81 4.47
N ALA A 514 20.43 21.82 5.73
CA ALA A 514 21.55 22.59 6.24
C ALA A 514 22.35 21.75 7.24
N GLY A 515 23.68 21.85 7.22
CA GLY A 515 24.57 21.20 8.16
C GLY A 515 25.49 22.19 8.82
N VAL A 516 25.70 22.04 10.13
CA VAL A 516 26.58 22.90 10.93
C VAL A 516 27.56 22.03 11.71
N ASN A 517 28.84 22.33 11.57
CA ASN A 517 29.88 21.73 12.41
C ASN A 517 29.90 22.45 13.78
N LEU A 518 29.45 21.75 14.84
CA LEU A 518 29.39 22.28 16.20
C LEU A 518 30.75 22.22 16.91
N GLY A 519 31.74 21.57 16.29
CA GLY A 519 33.08 21.41 16.81
C GLY A 519 33.93 20.57 15.85
N ARG A 520 35.05 20.03 16.34
CA ARG A 520 35.93 19.19 15.51
C ARG A 520 35.32 17.84 15.15
N ASN A 521 34.50 17.33 16.05
CA ASN A 521 33.99 15.94 16.02
C ASN A 521 32.47 15.82 15.91
N THR A 522 31.75 16.92 16.02
CA THR A 522 30.27 16.90 16.08
C THR A 522 29.67 17.71 14.95
N THR A 523 28.73 17.12 14.24
CA THR A 523 27.97 17.76 13.17
C THR A 523 26.47 17.63 13.45
N LEU A 524 25.73 18.72 13.27
CA LEU A 524 24.26 18.75 13.27
C LEU A 524 23.79 19.04 11.85
N ASP A 525 23.02 18.14 11.28
CA ASP A 525 22.38 18.29 9.98
C ASP A 525 20.87 18.32 10.13
N LEU A 526 20.21 19.21 9.39
CA LEU A 526 18.76 19.32 9.30
C LEU A 526 18.33 19.11 7.86
N ALA A 527 17.21 18.45 7.65
CA ALA A 527 16.62 18.29 6.33
C ALA A 527 15.10 18.39 6.38
N TYR A 528 14.56 18.95 5.32
CA TYR A 528 13.14 18.90 4.98
C TYR A 528 12.99 18.23 3.62
N GLN A 529 12.02 17.32 3.50
CA GLN A 529 11.67 16.69 2.24
C GLN A 529 10.16 16.74 2.04
N TYR A 530 9.75 17.13 0.85
CA TYR A 530 8.39 17.10 0.36
C TYR A 530 8.26 16.03 -0.70
N VAL A 531 7.31 15.11 -0.53
CA VAL A 531 7.01 14.03 -1.49
C VAL A 531 5.54 14.14 -1.89
N THR A 532 5.27 14.05 -3.16
CA THR A 532 3.91 13.98 -3.70
C THR A 532 3.83 12.89 -4.75
N ASN A 533 2.77 12.13 -4.70
CA ASN A 533 2.46 11.16 -5.74
C ASN A 533 1.55 11.83 -6.76
N LYS A 534 1.67 11.44 -8.01
CA LYS A 534 0.67 11.78 -9.01
C LYS A 534 -0.67 11.22 -8.54
N GLN A 535 -1.69 11.96 -8.86
CA GLN A 535 -3.06 11.69 -8.49
C GLN A 535 -3.47 10.25 -8.78
N THR A 536 -4.10 9.62 -7.79
CA THR A 536 -4.67 8.28 -7.90
C THR A 536 -6.17 8.41 -8.01
N GLN A 537 -6.77 7.78 -9.00
CA GLN A 537 -8.22 7.76 -9.16
C GLN A 537 -8.82 6.54 -8.45
N TYR A 538 -9.86 6.76 -7.68
CA TYR A 538 -10.67 5.71 -7.05
C TYR A 538 -12.08 5.76 -7.58
N GLN A 539 -12.65 4.57 -7.74
CA GLN A 539 -14.05 4.37 -8.10
C GLN A 539 -14.62 3.31 -7.16
N LEU A 540 -15.69 3.65 -6.43
CA LEU A 540 -16.29 2.73 -5.47
C LEU A 540 -17.16 1.67 -6.17
N PHE A 541 -17.98 2.12 -7.10
CA PHE A 541 -18.92 1.27 -7.80
C PHE A 541 -18.86 1.50 -9.30
N PHE A 542 -18.77 0.42 -10.04
CA PHE A 542 -18.84 0.43 -11.49
C PHE A 542 -19.62 -0.80 -11.96
N SER A 543 -20.22 -0.72 -13.13
CA SER A 543 -20.79 -1.88 -13.79
C SER A 543 -20.09 -2.14 -15.12
N ARG A 544 -19.87 -3.40 -15.44
CA ARG A 544 -19.39 -3.83 -16.73
C ARG A 544 -20.53 -4.50 -17.47
N PRO A 545 -20.88 -4.03 -18.69
CA PRO A 545 -21.85 -4.73 -19.53
C PRO A 545 -21.35 -6.13 -19.89
N GLU A 546 -22.22 -7.14 -19.85
CA GLU A 546 -21.92 -8.54 -20.20
C GLU A 546 -21.32 -8.70 -21.59
N ASN A 547 -21.55 -7.77 -22.49
CA ASN A 547 -21.12 -7.80 -23.89
C ASN A 547 -19.81 -7.02 -24.19
N GLY A 548 -19.02 -6.68 -23.16
CA GLY A 548 -17.74 -5.99 -23.35
C GLY A 548 -17.86 -4.52 -23.77
N GLY A 549 -18.97 -3.86 -23.45
CA GLY A 549 -19.13 -2.42 -23.60
C GLY A 549 -18.32 -1.60 -22.59
N ASP A 550 -18.38 -0.28 -22.70
CA ASP A 550 -17.71 0.64 -21.81
C ASP A 550 -18.22 0.48 -20.37
N MET A 551 -17.30 0.58 -19.39
CA MET A 551 -17.65 0.58 -17.97
C MET A 551 -18.53 1.77 -17.64
N GLU A 552 -19.69 1.54 -17.02
CA GLU A 552 -20.49 2.60 -16.42
C GLU A 552 -20.03 2.87 -14.98
N THR A 553 -19.75 4.13 -14.70
CA THR A 553 -19.38 4.60 -13.36
C THR A 553 -20.62 5.02 -12.60
N TRP A 554 -20.84 4.46 -11.40
CA TRP A 554 -22.03 4.73 -10.58
C TRP A 554 -21.75 5.68 -9.42
N SER A 555 -20.50 5.71 -8.93
CA SER A 555 -20.14 6.47 -7.74
C SER A 555 -19.27 7.72 -8.01
N GLY A 556 -19.02 8.06 -9.25
CA GLY A 556 -18.05 9.10 -9.60
C GLY A 556 -16.60 8.68 -9.40
N LEU A 557 -15.69 9.42 -10.04
CA LEU A 557 -14.25 9.24 -9.92
C LEU A 557 -13.70 10.17 -8.84
N TYR A 558 -12.88 9.63 -7.94
CA TYR A 558 -12.20 10.38 -6.90
C TYR A 558 -10.72 10.48 -7.21
N ASP A 559 -10.25 11.70 -7.36
CA ASP A 559 -8.83 11.96 -7.52
C ASP A 559 -8.18 12.21 -6.17
N THR A 560 -7.34 11.30 -5.73
CA THR A 560 -6.63 11.41 -4.45
C THR A 560 -5.18 11.76 -4.65
N SER A 561 -4.72 12.83 -4.03
CA SER A 561 -3.30 13.18 -3.95
C SER A 561 -2.80 13.06 -2.52
N LEU A 562 -1.66 12.40 -2.35
CA LEU A 562 -1.00 12.23 -1.07
C LEU A 562 0.28 13.06 -1.05
N LYS A 563 0.34 14.00 -0.10
CA LYS A 563 1.48 14.87 0.16
C LYS A 563 2.12 14.47 1.46
N ARG A 564 3.41 14.17 1.44
CA ARG A 564 4.17 13.83 2.63
C ARG A 564 5.26 14.87 2.87
N HIS A 565 5.43 15.25 4.11
CA HIS A 565 6.45 16.15 4.57
C HIS A 565 7.29 15.42 5.61
N TYR A 566 8.59 15.44 5.46
CA TYR A 566 9.51 14.82 6.38
C TYR A 566 10.48 15.86 6.92
N LEU A 567 10.57 15.96 8.24
CA LEU A 567 11.58 16.75 8.93
C LEU A 567 12.54 15.80 9.62
N ALA A 568 13.81 15.90 9.31
CA ALA A 568 14.86 15.08 9.89
C ALA A 568 15.97 15.95 10.48
N ALA A 569 16.52 15.47 11.62
CA ALA A 569 17.69 16.07 12.22
C ALA A 569 18.70 14.97 12.52
N THR A 570 19.95 15.11 12.08
CA THR A 570 21.01 14.14 12.37
C THR A 570 22.05 14.77 13.29
N LEU A 571 22.37 14.08 14.36
CA LEU A 571 23.52 14.38 15.17
C LEU A 571 24.56 13.28 14.93
N SER A 572 25.72 13.67 14.39
CA SER A 572 26.86 12.77 14.14
C SER A 572 28.04 13.14 15.03
N PHE A 573 28.66 12.11 15.59
CA PHE A 573 29.88 12.25 16.37
C PHE A 573 30.97 11.35 15.79
N ARG A 574 32.16 11.94 15.52
CA ARG A 574 33.34 11.27 14.98
C ARG A 574 34.45 11.21 16.03
N PHE A 575 35.12 10.07 16.15
CA PHE A 575 36.15 9.86 17.17
C PHE A 575 37.28 8.95 16.71
#